data_1d5c0659e47f11989dffad86fe7d0d25
#
_entry.id   1d5c0659e47f11989dffad86fe7d0d25
#
_cell.length_a   1.000
_cell.length_b   1.000
_cell.length_c   1.000
_cell.angle_alpha   90.00
_cell.angle_beta   90.00
_cell.angle_gamma   90.00
#
_symmetry.space_group_name_H-M   'P 1'
#
loop_
_entity.id
_entity.type
_entity.pdbx_description
1 polymer ?
#
loop_
_entity_poly.entity_id
_entity_poly.type
_entity_poly.pdbx_seq_one_letter_code
_entity_poly.pdbx_strand_id
1 'polypeptide(L)'
;MELLLKICFWVAVGSIFYTYVGFHIVLEILFRIKKITYRKYLPNDDLPMVSVLLSVHNEEDVIREKIESTFDTDYPADKIELIIGSDNSNDDTVNIIKSMAEEEPRIKFIDFPNRQGKPGVINQLVSLAEGDVLVMTDAKVFFRPYTVFELVKYFKDNRVGIVGGNITSFQENSVGGVPQEKLYMSREMRVKYLEGKLWGAVAGVFGACFAISREVFRPVPPRYLVDDFYITMKVLSDGKYAVQDIKAVCVENVAPSMLEEFRRKVRISTGNFQNLKMFSGLLFRRRGIGFSVVSHKVMRWMGPFFLLAILGTLIGLMNHDFYRWMLILYLFSFVMVLVDAILMKFNKHFVILRFLTHFYFMNLALLIGFIRALRGVKTSAWEPTKR
;
A
#
# COMPACT_ATOMS: atom_id res chain seq x y z
N MET A 1 22.65 -26.89 -22.95
CA MET A 1 22.57 -26.44 -21.52
C MET A 1 23.08 -25.01 -21.36
N GLU A 2 24.24 -24.69 -21.90
CA GLU A 2 24.84 -23.34 -21.79
C GLU A 2 23.98 -22.21 -22.36
N LEU A 3 23.43 -22.37 -23.56
CA LEU A 3 22.53 -21.38 -24.17
C LEU A 3 21.30 -21.10 -23.27
N LEU A 4 20.73 -22.15 -22.68
CA LEU A 4 19.60 -22.01 -21.77
C LEU A 4 19.96 -21.18 -20.53
N LEU A 5 21.13 -21.43 -19.93
CA LEU A 5 21.62 -20.66 -18.80
C LEU A 5 21.82 -19.18 -19.16
N LYS A 6 22.38 -18.89 -20.34
CA LYS A 6 22.54 -17.52 -20.86
C LYS A 6 21.19 -16.82 -21.03
N ILE A 7 20.21 -17.52 -21.62
CA ILE A 7 18.84 -16.99 -21.79
C ILE A 7 18.22 -16.72 -20.41
N CYS A 8 18.27 -17.68 -19.47
CA CYS A 8 17.73 -17.53 -18.12
C CYS A 8 18.37 -16.34 -17.38
N PHE A 9 19.68 -16.17 -17.50
CA PHE A 9 20.41 -15.02 -16.92
C PHE A 9 19.85 -13.69 -17.43
N TRP A 10 19.83 -13.50 -18.76
CA TRP A 10 19.38 -12.24 -19.34
C TRP A 10 17.88 -11.97 -19.15
N VAL A 11 17.05 -13.02 -19.13
CA VAL A 11 15.62 -12.90 -18.77
C VAL A 11 15.47 -12.43 -17.32
N ALA A 12 16.21 -13.00 -16.37
CA ALA A 12 16.13 -12.61 -14.97
C ALA A 12 16.64 -11.18 -14.74
N VAL A 13 17.77 -10.80 -15.35
CA VAL A 13 18.29 -9.41 -15.30
C VAL A 13 17.31 -8.44 -15.94
N GLY A 14 16.81 -8.75 -17.13
CA GLY A 14 15.81 -7.93 -17.83
C GLY A 14 14.51 -7.79 -17.02
N SER A 15 14.08 -8.84 -16.33
CA SER A 15 12.90 -8.81 -15.45
C SER A 15 13.07 -7.88 -14.26
N ILE A 16 14.25 -7.88 -13.61
CA ILE A 16 14.56 -6.93 -12.54
C ILE A 16 14.59 -5.51 -13.08
N PHE A 17 15.29 -5.27 -14.18
CA PHE A 17 15.34 -3.95 -14.80
C PHE A 17 13.93 -3.45 -15.18
N TYR A 18 13.14 -4.29 -15.83
CA TYR A 18 11.75 -3.96 -16.18
C TYR A 18 10.93 -3.58 -14.96
N THR A 19 11.01 -4.35 -13.89
CA THR A 19 10.24 -4.14 -12.66
C THR A 19 10.52 -2.80 -12.00
N TYR A 20 11.79 -2.41 -11.92
CA TYR A 20 12.18 -1.20 -11.16
C TYR A 20 12.32 0.06 -12.02
N VAL A 21 12.51 -0.09 -13.34
CA VAL A 21 12.76 1.02 -14.26
C VAL A 21 11.84 0.96 -15.48
N GLY A 22 11.86 -0.16 -16.20
CA GLY A 22 11.21 -0.29 -17.50
C GLY A 22 9.70 -0.06 -17.44
N PHE A 23 9.01 -0.62 -16.45
CA PHE A 23 7.56 -0.47 -16.31
C PHE A 23 7.15 1.01 -16.13
N HIS A 24 7.89 1.76 -15.33
CA HIS A 24 7.63 3.20 -15.15
C HIS A 24 7.76 3.97 -16.48
N ILE A 25 8.81 3.68 -17.25
CA ILE A 25 9.02 4.29 -18.57
C ILE A 25 7.87 3.95 -19.52
N VAL A 26 7.45 2.68 -19.55
CA VAL A 26 6.31 2.23 -20.37
C VAL A 26 5.04 3.00 -20.01
N LEU A 27 4.75 3.16 -18.71
CA LEU A 27 3.57 3.92 -18.27
C LEU A 27 3.63 5.38 -18.71
N GLU A 28 4.77 6.05 -18.57
CA GLU A 28 4.93 7.46 -18.98
C GLU A 28 4.76 7.65 -20.51
N ILE A 29 5.27 6.71 -21.31
CA ILE A 29 5.10 6.72 -22.76
C ILE A 29 3.61 6.52 -23.12
N LEU A 30 2.95 5.51 -22.54
CA LEU A 30 1.55 5.24 -22.81
C LEU A 30 0.64 6.39 -22.37
N PHE A 31 0.96 7.05 -21.28
CA PHE A 31 0.19 8.19 -20.76
C PHE A 31 0.20 9.40 -21.69
N ARG A 32 1.26 9.58 -22.51
CA ARG A 32 1.31 10.62 -23.53
C ARG A 32 0.33 10.34 -24.70
N ILE A 33 0.04 9.06 -24.95
CA ILE A 33 -0.78 8.61 -26.08
C ILE A 33 -2.27 8.56 -25.71
N LYS A 34 -2.58 8.03 -24.52
CA LYS A 34 -3.97 7.78 -24.10
C LYS A 34 -4.14 8.02 -22.62
N LYS A 35 -5.27 8.60 -22.24
CA LYS A 35 -5.71 8.74 -20.84
C LYS A 35 -7.23 8.72 -20.73
N ILE A 36 -7.73 8.14 -19.64
CA ILE A 36 -9.16 8.13 -19.31
C ILE A 36 -9.51 9.46 -18.66
N THR A 37 -10.61 10.06 -19.12
CA THR A 37 -11.25 11.20 -18.46
C THR A 37 -12.40 10.70 -17.60
N TYR A 38 -12.46 11.19 -16.35
CA TYR A 38 -13.49 10.87 -15.38
C TYR A 38 -14.43 12.05 -15.21
N ARG A 39 -15.74 11.76 -15.04
CA ARG A 39 -16.67 12.75 -14.51
C ARG A 39 -16.31 13.02 -13.06
N LYS A 40 -16.43 14.28 -12.62
CA LYS A 40 -16.07 14.67 -11.26
C LYS A 40 -17.09 15.63 -10.70
N TYR A 41 -17.35 15.54 -9.42
CA TYR A 41 -18.05 16.60 -8.70
C TYR A 41 -17.19 17.87 -8.71
N LEU A 42 -17.88 19.00 -8.82
CA LEU A 42 -17.35 20.33 -8.55
C LEU A 42 -17.67 20.70 -7.09
N PRO A 43 -16.94 21.65 -6.48
CA PRO A 43 -17.18 22.02 -5.07
C PRO A 43 -18.63 22.49 -4.77
N ASN A 44 -19.31 23.06 -5.76
CA ASN A 44 -20.69 23.56 -5.64
C ASN A 44 -21.76 22.54 -6.09
N ASP A 45 -21.37 21.33 -6.47
CA ASP A 45 -22.36 20.27 -6.79
C ASP A 45 -23.00 19.74 -5.50
N ASP A 46 -24.15 19.07 -5.65
CA ASP A 46 -24.71 18.29 -4.56
C ASP A 46 -23.83 17.06 -4.31
N LEU A 47 -23.03 17.11 -3.25
CA LEU A 47 -22.06 16.09 -2.90
C LEU A 47 -22.74 14.91 -2.17
N PRO A 48 -22.25 13.66 -2.34
CA PRO A 48 -22.82 12.50 -1.64
C PRO A 48 -22.51 12.54 -0.13
N MET A 49 -23.32 11.82 0.65
CA MET A 49 -23.00 11.57 2.07
C MET A 49 -21.78 10.68 2.20
N VAL A 50 -20.89 11.00 3.13
CA VAL A 50 -19.62 10.31 3.40
C VAL A 50 -19.60 9.74 4.81
N SER A 51 -19.26 8.47 4.94
CA SER A 51 -18.91 7.85 6.22
C SER A 51 -17.40 7.59 6.27
N VAL A 52 -16.71 8.27 7.19
CA VAL A 52 -15.31 7.98 7.48
C VAL A 52 -15.25 6.83 8.48
N LEU A 53 -14.57 5.74 8.13
CA LEU A 53 -14.47 4.53 8.94
C LEU A 53 -13.07 4.40 9.53
N LEU A 54 -13.00 4.29 10.85
CA LEU A 54 -11.76 4.23 11.60
C LEU A 54 -11.75 3.06 12.57
N SER A 55 -10.84 2.10 12.36
CA SER A 55 -10.57 1.02 13.31
C SER A 55 -9.34 1.38 14.14
N VAL A 56 -9.45 1.36 15.47
CA VAL A 56 -8.37 1.73 16.40
C VAL A 56 -8.08 0.62 17.40
N HIS A 57 -6.83 0.57 17.85
CA HIS A 57 -6.39 -0.25 18.99
C HIS A 57 -5.14 0.35 19.60
N ASN A 58 -5.26 0.88 20.84
CA ASN A 58 -4.20 1.52 21.58
C ASN A 58 -3.55 2.67 20.80
N GLU A 59 -4.33 3.72 20.56
CA GLU A 59 -3.93 4.91 19.80
C GLU A 59 -4.18 6.21 20.59
N GLU A 60 -4.08 6.16 21.95
CA GLU A 60 -4.33 7.31 22.84
C GLU A 60 -3.53 8.56 22.46
N ASP A 61 -2.29 8.38 21.98
CA ASP A 61 -1.38 9.47 21.61
C ASP A 61 -1.86 10.30 20.42
N VAL A 62 -2.69 9.71 19.52
CA VAL A 62 -2.99 10.32 18.20
C VAL A 62 -4.49 10.44 17.92
N ILE A 63 -5.35 9.76 18.67
CA ILE A 63 -6.77 9.64 18.34
C ILE A 63 -7.49 10.99 18.36
N ARG A 64 -7.16 11.88 19.30
CA ARG A 64 -7.74 13.23 19.36
C ARG A 64 -7.43 14.04 18.10
N GLU A 65 -6.16 14.15 17.75
CA GLU A 65 -5.71 14.87 16.54
C GLU A 65 -6.32 14.27 15.28
N LYS A 66 -6.46 12.92 15.24
CA LYS A 66 -7.10 12.23 14.12
C LYS A 66 -8.56 12.64 13.96
N ILE A 67 -9.33 12.68 15.02
CA ILE A 67 -10.74 13.08 15.00
C ILE A 67 -10.85 14.55 14.55
N GLU A 68 -10.06 15.44 15.14
CA GLU A 68 -10.01 16.85 14.78
C GLU A 68 -9.70 17.04 13.29
N SER A 69 -8.66 16.37 12.77
CA SER A 69 -8.28 16.46 11.36
C SER A 69 -9.35 15.90 10.40
N THR A 70 -10.22 15.03 10.89
CA THR A 70 -11.31 14.47 10.06
C THR A 70 -12.42 15.48 9.83
N PHE A 71 -12.68 16.35 10.82
CA PHE A 71 -13.70 17.38 10.74
C PHE A 71 -13.16 18.76 10.30
N ASP A 72 -11.83 18.97 10.34
CA ASP A 72 -11.17 20.11 9.70
C ASP A 72 -11.09 19.91 8.17
N THR A 73 -12.25 20.01 7.53
CA THR A 73 -12.42 19.67 6.11
C THR A 73 -13.30 20.70 5.39
N ASP A 74 -13.00 20.92 4.10
CA ASP A 74 -13.83 21.72 3.18
C ASP A 74 -15.12 20.97 2.75
N TYR A 75 -15.33 19.74 3.22
CA TYR A 75 -16.53 18.95 2.92
C TYR A 75 -17.72 19.44 3.74
N PRO A 76 -18.97 19.48 3.17
CA PRO A 76 -20.15 19.96 3.90
C PRO A 76 -20.36 19.20 5.21
N ALA A 77 -20.56 19.93 6.30
CA ALA A 77 -20.64 19.36 7.65
C ALA A 77 -21.84 18.44 7.85
N ASP A 78 -22.94 18.69 7.13
CA ASP A 78 -24.16 17.88 7.12
C ASP A 78 -24.04 16.60 6.25
N LYS A 79 -22.94 16.43 5.54
CA LYS A 79 -22.68 15.31 4.63
C LYS A 79 -21.47 14.47 5.00
N ILE A 80 -21.00 14.55 6.24
CA ILE A 80 -19.88 13.76 6.74
C ILE A 80 -20.18 13.23 8.14
N GLU A 81 -19.96 11.95 8.36
CA GLU A 81 -19.95 11.30 9.66
C GLU A 81 -18.64 10.54 9.87
N LEU A 82 -18.26 10.32 11.13
CA LEU A 82 -17.12 9.52 11.53
C LEU A 82 -17.58 8.34 12.39
N ILE A 83 -17.29 7.12 11.95
CA ILE A 83 -17.64 5.90 12.67
C ILE A 83 -16.35 5.24 13.15
N ILE A 84 -16.18 5.16 14.46
CA ILE A 84 -14.96 4.64 15.10
C ILE A 84 -15.28 3.31 15.78
N GLY A 85 -14.45 2.29 15.51
CA GLY A 85 -14.49 1.00 16.21
C GLY A 85 -13.19 0.77 16.98
N SER A 86 -13.28 0.66 18.32
CA SER A 86 -12.17 0.24 19.15
C SER A 86 -12.07 -1.29 19.15
N ASP A 87 -10.96 -1.84 18.70
CA ASP A 87 -10.67 -3.27 18.65
C ASP A 87 -10.09 -3.75 19.99
N ASN A 88 -10.85 -3.60 21.09
CA ASN A 88 -10.46 -3.94 22.46
C ASN A 88 -9.18 -3.18 22.89
N SER A 89 -9.24 -1.84 22.89
CA SER A 89 -8.14 -1.00 23.43
C SER A 89 -8.09 -1.10 24.97
N ASN A 90 -6.89 -1.04 25.52
CA ASN A 90 -6.63 -1.13 26.97
C ASN A 90 -5.85 0.07 27.52
N ASP A 91 -5.70 1.12 26.73
CA ASP A 91 -5.18 2.45 27.08
C ASP A 91 -6.33 3.47 27.17
N ASP A 92 -6.03 4.76 27.16
CA ASP A 92 -7.04 5.82 27.30
C ASP A 92 -7.81 6.14 25.99
N THR A 93 -7.56 5.40 24.91
CA THR A 93 -8.20 5.59 23.58
C THR A 93 -9.72 5.68 23.68
N VAL A 94 -10.34 4.74 24.42
CA VAL A 94 -11.80 4.64 24.54
C VAL A 94 -12.40 5.87 25.25
N ASN A 95 -11.77 6.34 26.32
CA ASN A 95 -12.26 7.49 27.09
C ASN A 95 -12.14 8.79 26.29
N ILE A 96 -11.06 8.95 25.54
CA ILE A 96 -10.86 10.10 24.65
C ILE A 96 -11.96 10.15 23.60
N ILE A 97 -12.26 9.02 22.92
CA ILE A 97 -13.29 8.96 21.89
C ILE A 97 -14.67 9.26 22.47
N LYS A 98 -15.03 8.69 23.64
CA LYS A 98 -16.32 8.94 24.29
C LYS A 98 -16.51 10.42 24.60
N SER A 99 -15.50 11.07 25.22
CA SER A 99 -15.55 12.50 25.50
C SER A 99 -15.77 13.35 24.23
N MET A 100 -15.07 13.03 23.13
CA MET A 100 -15.24 13.76 21.86
C MET A 100 -16.60 13.49 21.21
N ALA A 101 -17.15 12.30 21.37
CA ALA A 101 -18.47 11.94 20.82
C ALA A 101 -19.63 12.63 21.56
N GLU A 102 -19.45 13.01 22.82
CA GLU A 102 -20.40 13.85 23.56
C GLU A 102 -20.47 15.30 23.03
N GLU A 103 -19.34 15.80 22.51
CA GLU A 103 -19.22 17.16 21.96
C GLU A 103 -19.58 17.25 20.47
N GLU A 104 -19.35 16.14 19.72
CA GLU A 104 -19.52 16.09 18.27
C GLU A 104 -20.49 14.97 17.85
N PRO A 105 -21.77 15.31 17.58
CA PRO A 105 -22.82 14.32 17.29
C PRO A 105 -22.62 13.54 15.98
N ARG A 106 -21.73 13.98 15.11
CA ARG A 106 -21.37 13.23 13.87
C ARG A 106 -20.45 12.05 14.14
N ILE A 107 -20.00 11.85 15.40
CA ILE A 107 -19.18 10.70 15.79
C ILE A 107 -20.11 9.56 16.26
N LYS A 108 -20.01 8.41 15.61
CA LYS A 108 -20.57 7.15 16.07
C LYS A 108 -19.43 6.27 16.60
N PHE A 109 -19.57 5.75 17.81
CA PHE A 109 -18.49 4.98 18.47
C PHE A 109 -18.98 3.61 18.94
N ILE A 110 -18.15 2.58 18.71
CA ILE A 110 -18.37 1.20 19.18
C ILE A 110 -17.09 0.68 19.80
N ASP A 111 -17.19 0.19 21.02
CA ASP A 111 -16.10 -0.52 21.70
C ASP A 111 -16.36 -2.04 21.63
N PHE A 112 -15.45 -2.76 20.96
CA PHE A 112 -15.58 -4.21 20.80
C PHE A 112 -14.90 -4.93 21.96
N PRO A 113 -15.57 -5.90 22.61
CA PRO A 113 -15.04 -6.56 23.81
C PRO A 113 -13.89 -7.54 23.47
N ASN A 114 -13.73 -7.93 22.22
CA ASN A 114 -12.70 -8.88 21.78
C ASN A 114 -11.99 -8.40 20.52
N ARG A 115 -10.70 -8.73 20.42
CA ARG A 115 -9.86 -8.46 19.25
C ARG A 115 -10.39 -9.20 18.01
N GLN A 116 -10.77 -8.46 16.98
CA GLN A 116 -11.27 -8.98 15.70
C GLN A 116 -10.29 -8.71 14.55
N GLY A 117 -9.36 -7.77 14.77
CA GLY A 117 -8.48 -7.21 13.74
C GLY A 117 -9.19 -6.20 12.84
N LYS A 118 -8.41 -5.33 12.19
CA LYS A 118 -8.94 -4.23 11.36
C LYS A 118 -10.03 -4.68 10.37
N PRO A 119 -9.90 -5.79 9.60
CA PRO A 119 -10.95 -6.21 8.68
C PRO A 119 -12.28 -6.55 9.37
N GLY A 120 -12.22 -7.20 10.55
CA GLY A 120 -13.41 -7.55 11.32
C GLY A 120 -14.16 -6.32 11.82
N VAL A 121 -13.43 -5.34 12.36
CA VAL A 121 -13.98 -4.04 12.80
C VAL A 121 -14.59 -3.31 11.61
N ILE A 122 -13.85 -3.09 10.53
CA ILE A 122 -14.32 -2.35 9.35
C ILE A 122 -15.59 -2.97 8.76
N ASN A 123 -15.66 -4.30 8.64
CA ASN A 123 -16.87 -4.97 8.14
C ASN A 123 -18.13 -4.61 8.97
N GLN A 124 -17.97 -4.45 10.29
CA GLN A 124 -19.10 -4.06 11.16
C GLN A 124 -19.41 -2.57 11.05
N LEU A 125 -18.38 -1.70 10.97
CA LEU A 125 -18.59 -0.26 10.80
C LEU A 125 -19.35 0.06 9.50
N VAL A 126 -19.08 -0.67 8.41
CA VAL A 126 -19.77 -0.50 7.13
C VAL A 126 -21.29 -0.73 7.27
N SER A 127 -21.73 -1.63 8.14
CA SER A 127 -23.16 -1.88 8.36
C SER A 127 -23.89 -0.72 9.04
N LEU A 128 -23.17 0.16 9.70
CA LEU A 128 -23.69 1.32 10.42
C LEU A 128 -23.54 2.62 9.62
N ALA A 129 -22.81 2.56 8.52
CA ALA A 129 -22.54 3.71 7.66
C ALA A 129 -23.82 4.14 6.91
N GLU A 130 -24.11 5.44 6.93
CA GLU A 130 -25.20 6.06 6.18
C GLU A 130 -24.72 6.60 4.82
N GLY A 131 -23.43 6.90 4.71
CA GLY A 131 -22.82 7.48 3.51
C GLY A 131 -22.85 6.56 2.28
N ASP A 132 -23.03 7.16 1.11
CA ASP A 132 -22.90 6.49 -0.19
C ASP A 132 -21.44 6.18 -0.53
N VAL A 133 -20.53 6.96 0.05
CA VAL A 133 -19.08 6.81 -0.08
C VAL A 133 -18.47 6.56 1.29
N LEU A 134 -17.71 5.47 1.38
CA LEU A 134 -16.97 5.10 2.59
C LEU A 134 -15.52 5.55 2.44
N VAL A 135 -15.00 6.34 3.38
CA VAL A 135 -13.59 6.72 3.46
C VAL A 135 -12.92 5.91 4.56
N MET A 136 -11.98 5.06 4.18
CA MET A 136 -11.22 4.22 5.11
C MET A 136 -9.88 4.85 5.41
N THR A 137 -9.51 4.93 6.69
CA THR A 137 -8.28 5.58 7.13
C THR A 137 -7.69 4.88 8.37
N ASP A 138 -6.40 5.13 8.62
CA ASP A 138 -5.70 4.70 9.83
C ASP A 138 -5.61 5.85 10.85
N ALA A 139 -5.46 5.55 12.15
CA ALA A 139 -5.40 6.54 13.22
C ALA A 139 -4.23 7.53 13.06
N LYS A 140 -3.09 7.06 12.55
CA LYS A 140 -1.85 7.87 12.35
C LYS A 140 -1.81 8.61 11.03
N VAL A 141 -2.94 8.69 10.31
CA VAL A 141 -3.05 9.34 9.01
C VAL A 141 -3.99 10.52 9.11
N PHE A 142 -3.43 11.73 9.03
CA PHE A 142 -4.16 12.99 9.19
C PHE A 142 -4.59 13.55 7.84
N PHE A 143 -5.82 14.05 7.79
CA PHE A 143 -6.35 14.66 6.58
C PHE A 143 -5.89 16.11 6.44
N ARG A 144 -5.81 16.59 5.19
CA ARG A 144 -5.80 18.00 4.87
C ARG A 144 -7.24 18.44 4.57
N PRO A 145 -7.58 19.73 4.70
CA PRO A 145 -8.97 20.19 4.52
C PRO A 145 -9.64 19.70 3.24
N TYR A 146 -8.92 19.64 2.13
CA TYR A 146 -9.42 19.20 0.83
C TYR A 146 -9.37 17.68 0.58
N THR A 147 -8.84 16.88 1.53
CA THR A 147 -8.60 15.44 1.31
C THR A 147 -9.88 14.68 0.99
N VAL A 148 -10.93 14.89 1.77
CA VAL A 148 -12.21 14.17 1.61
C VAL A 148 -12.82 14.51 0.25
N PHE A 149 -12.89 15.78 -0.12
CA PHE A 149 -13.41 16.21 -1.43
C PHE A 149 -12.62 15.60 -2.59
N GLU A 150 -11.29 15.64 -2.53
CA GLU A 150 -10.43 15.11 -3.58
C GLU A 150 -10.61 13.59 -3.78
N LEU A 151 -10.86 12.83 -2.72
CA LEU A 151 -11.22 11.41 -2.81
C LEU A 151 -12.61 11.21 -3.42
N VAL A 152 -13.59 11.98 -2.97
CA VAL A 152 -15.01 11.76 -3.27
C VAL A 152 -15.40 12.23 -4.67
N LYS A 153 -14.78 13.28 -5.19
CA LYS A 153 -15.16 13.89 -6.48
C LYS A 153 -15.27 12.94 -7.68
N TYR A 154 -14.56 11.81 -7.64
CA TYR A 154 -14.56 10.83 -8.73
C TYR A 154 -15.82 9.96 -8.77
N PHE A 155 -16.58 9.86 -7.67
CA PHE A 155 -17.78 9.02 -7.61
C PHE A 155 -18.98 9.57 -8.39
N LYS A 156 -18.88 10.78 -8.97
CA LYS A 156 -19.80 11.26 -10.02
C LYS A 156 -19.76 10.36 -11.27
N ASP A 157 -18.66 9.63 -11.46
CA ASP A 157 -18.50 8.67 -12.54
C ASP A 157 -18.82 7.26 -12.04
N ASN A 158 -19.97 6.73 -12.42
CA ASN A 158 -20.46 5.42 -11.97
C ASN A 158 -19.53 4.23 -12.30
N ARG A 159 -18.51 4.45 -13.14
CA ARG A 159 -17.48 3.45 -13.41
C ARG A 159 -16.47 3.34 -12.26
N VAL A 160 -16.30 4.40 -11.46
CA VAL A 160 -15.31 4.43 -10.38
C VAL A 160 -15.89 3.74 -9.15
N GLY A 161 -15.20 2.73 -8.65
CA GLY A 161 -15.57 2.00 -7.45
C GLY A 161 -14.69 2.32 -6.25
N ILE A 162 -13.41 2.68 -6.47
CA ILE A 162 -12.45 2.98 -5.40
C ILE A 162 -11.45 4.05 -5.84
N VAL A 163 -11.08 4.93 -4.89
CA VAL A 163 -10.13 6.05 -5.10
C VAL A 163 -9.10 6.03 -3.98
N GLY A 164 -7.81 5.87 -4.32
CA GLY A 164 -6.71 5.95 -3.36
C GLY A 164 -6.23 7.36 -3.11
N GLY A 165 -5.91 7.68 -1.86
CA GLY A 165 -5.28 8.93 -1.43
C GLY A 165 -3.76 8.90 -1.56
N ASN A 166 -3.14 10.07 -1.50
CA ASN A 166 -1.71 10.28 -1.57
C ASN A 166 -1.13 10.48 -0.17
N ILE A 167 -0.39 9.48 0.31
CA ILE A 167 0.23 9.52 1.63
C ILE A 167 1.58 10.23 1.54
N THR A 168 1.76 11.28 2.33
CA THR A 168 3.01 12.02 2.48
C THR A 168 3.50 11.95 3.92
N SER A 169 4.81 12.01 4.15
CA SER A 169 5.38 12.05 5.49
C SER A 169 5.43 13.49 6.01
N PHE A 170 5.11 13.70 7.30
CA PHE A 170 5.20 15.01 7.97
C PHE A 170 6.65 15.51 8.10
N GLN A 171 7.61 14.62 8.14
CA GLN A 171 9.03 14.96 8.34
C GLN A 171 9.71 15.31 7.00
N GLU A 172 9.47 16.52 6.49
CA GLU A 172 10.26 17.03 5.34
C GLU A 172 11.75 17.23 5.68
N ASN A 173 12.13 17.38 6.97
CA ASN A 173 13.46 17.79 7.42
C ASN A 173 14.13 16.86 8.45
N SER A 174 13.63 15.65 8.71
CA SER A 174 14.31 14.78 9.67
C SER A 174 15.53 14.07 9.05
N VAL A 175 16.67 14.26 9.68
CA VAL A 175 17.97 13.64 9.34
C VAL A 175 17.96 12.11 9.43
N GLY A 176 16.87 11.49 9.90
CA GLY A 176 16.73 10.04 10.10
C GLY A 176 15.72 9.32 9.22
N GLY A 177 14.86 10.04 8.49
CA GLY A 177 13.92 9.42 7.53
C GLY A 177 14.69 8.82 6.35
N VAL A 178 14.46 7.52 6.07
CA VAL A 178 15.20 6.80 5.03
C VAL A 178 14.86 7.44 3.67
N PRO A 179 15.76 8.21 3.02
CA PRO A 179 15.51 8.88 1.74
C PRO A 179 14.98 7.93 0.66
N GLN A 180 15.31 6.64 0.81
CA GLN A 180 14.91 5.56 -0.07
C GLN A 180 13.40 5.30 -0.03
N GLU A 181 12.79 5.33 1.16
CA GLU A 181 11.36 5.09 1.28
C GLU A 181 10.54 6.25 0.73
N LYS A 182 10.97 7.49 0.97
CA LYS A 182 10.33 8.69 0.41
C LYS A 182 10.35 8.67 -1.12
N LEU A 183 11.51 8.33 -1.73
CA LEU A 183 11.62 8.20 -3.18
C LEU A 183 10.78 7.04 -3.72
N TYR A 184 10.76 5.91 -3.00
CA TYR A 184 9.93 4.76 -3.34
C TYR A 184 8.44 5.13 -3.30
N MET A 185 7.97 5.77 -2.23
CA MET A 185 6.57 6.21 -2.08
C MET A 185 6.14 7.17 -3.18
N SER A 186 6.96 8.17 -3.49
CA SER A 186 6.69 9.13 -4.57
C SER A 186 6.56 8.43 -5.93
N ARG A 187 7.46 7.48 -6.24
CA ARG A 187 7.38 6.67 -7.48
C ARG A 187 6.17 5.75 -7.50
N GLU A 188 5.87 5.08 -6.39
CA GLU A 188 4.71 4.20 -6.26
C GLU A 188 3.40 4.97 -6.49
N MET A 189 3.27 6.18 -5.91
CA MET A 189 2.11 7.05 -6.14
C MET A 189 1.98 7.47 -7.60
N ARG A 190 3.10 7.79 -8.26
CA ARG A 190 3.12 8.13 -9.69
C ARG A 190 2.66 6.96 -10.55
N VAL A 191 3.19 5.76 -10.30
CA VAL A 191 2.78 4.54 -11.01
C VAL A 191 1.27 4.30 -10.85
N LYS A 192 0.74 4.33 -9.62
CA LYS A 192 -0.69 4.13 -9.35
C LYS A 192 -1.56 5.20 -10.04
N TYR A 193 -1.12 6.45 -10.04
CA TYR A 193 -1.80 7.53 -10.76
C TYR A 193 -1.88 7.23 -12.26
N LEU A 194 -0.76 6.82 -12.86
CA LEU A 194 -0.70 6.46 -14.29
C LEU A 194 -1.59 5.27 -14.61
N GLU A 195 -1.56 4.20 -13.80
CA GLU A 195 -2.42 3.03 -13.94
C GLU A 195 -3.91 3.42 -13.92
N GLY A 196 -4.30 4.24 -12.95
CA GLY A 196 -5.65 4.77 -12.84
C GLY A 196 -6.05 5.57 -14.08
N LYS A 197 -5.16 6.41 -14.60
CA LYS A 197 -5.41 7.25 -15.78
C LYS A 197 -5.40 6.47 -17.10
N LEU A 198 -4.61 5.43 -17.21
CA LEU A 198 -4.50 4.63 -18.43
C LEU A 198 -5.65 3.63 -18.58
N TRP A 199 -5.99 2.94 -17.49
CA TRP A 199 -6.86 1.78 -17.55
C TRP A 199 -7.98 1.77 -16.51
N GLY A 200 -7.99 2.70 -15.53
CA GLY A 200 -8.87 2.62 -14.38
C GLY A 200 -8.55 1.41 -13.51
N ALA A 201 -7.28 1.00 -13.45
CA ALA A 201 -6.88 -0.27 -12.86
C ALA A 201 -5.62 -0.13 -12.00
N VAL A 202 -5.73 0.66 -10.91
CA VAL A 202 -4.68 0.73 -9.90
C VAL A 202 -4.47 -0.65 -9.28
N ALA A 203 -3.23 -1.15 -9.32
CA ALA A 203 -2.87 -2.43 -8.72
C ALA A 203 -2.73 -2.33 -7.18
N GLY A 204 -3.84 -2.08 -6.49
CA GLY A 204 -3.92 -1.88 -5.04
C GLY A 204 -3.79 -0.41 -4.63
N VAL A 205 -4.84 0.16 -4.04
CA VAL A 205 -4.78 1.48 -3.38
C VAL A 205 -3.92 1.39 -2.11
N PHE A 206 -3.66 2.52 -1.46
CA PHE A 206 -2.95 2.53 -0.17
C PHE A 206 -3.95 2.39 0.97
N GLY A 207 -3.78 1.39 1.83
CA GLY A 207 -4.71 1.05 2.91
C GLY A 207 -4.86 2.11 4.00
N ALA A 208 -3.91 3.04 4.07
CA ALA A 208 -3.91 4.10 5.07
C ALA A 208 -4.93 5.22 4.78
N CYS A 209 -5.32 5.42 3.50
CA CYS A 209 -6.37 6.37 3.13
C CYS A 209 -6.92 6.06 1.73
N PHE A 210 -8.19 5.70 1.64
CA PHE A 210 -8.90 5.53 0.37
C PHE A 210 -10.41 5.68 0.55
N ALA A 211 -11.11 5.99 -0.55
CA ALA A 211 -12.57 6.01 -0.60
C ALA A 211 -13.10 4.89 -1.49
N ILE A 212 -14.25 4.32 -1.13
CA ILE A 212 -14.93 3.28 -1.91
C ILE A 212 -16.44 3.56 -1.93
N SER A 213 -17.10 3.34 -3.07
CA SER A 213 -18.56 3.34 -3.11
C SER A 213 -19.12 2.22 -2.23
N ARG A 214 -20.09 2.56 -1.37
CA ARG A 214 -20.73 1.59 -0.47
C ARG A 214 -21.39 0.44 -1.23
N GLU A 215 -21.96 0.71 -2.39
CA GLU A 215 -22.60 -0.29 -3.25
C GLU A 215 -21.65 -1.42 -3.67
N VAL A 216 -20.36 -1.07 -3.94
CA VAL A 216 -19.35 -2.04 -4.42
C VAL A 216 -18.50 -2.62 -3.32
N PHE A 217 -18.62 -2.13 -2.09
CA PHE A 217 -17.91 -2.73 -0.96
C PHE A 217 -18.35 -4.18 -0.77
N ARG A 218 -17.40 -5.06 -0.52
CA ARG A 218 -17.64 -6.45 -0.13
C ARG A 218 -16.83 -6.75 1.11
N PRO A 219 -17.39 -7.40 2.12
CA PRO A 219 -16.70 -7.73 3.35
C PRO A 219 -15.37 -8.45 3.09
N VAL A 220 -14.34 -8.04 3.82
CA VAL A 220 -13.04 -8.69 3.77
C VAL A 220 -13.11 -9.97 4.59
N PRO A 221 -12.76 -11.15 4.04
CA PRO A 221 -12.79 -12.39 4.80
C PRO A 221 -11.82 -12.34 5.98
N PRO A 222 -12.14 -12.99 7.11
CA PRO A 222 -11.20 -13.14 8.23
C PRO A 222 -9.89 -13.76 7.75
N ARG A 223 -8.75 -13.37 8.39
CA ARG A 223 -7.40 -13.86 8.08
C ARG A 223 -6.74 -13.28 6.82
N TYR A 224 -7.36 -12.32 6.12
CA TYR A 224 -6.64 -11.58 5.08
C TYR A 224 -5.77 -10.48 5.71
N LEU A 225 -4.48 -10.47 5.35
CA LEU A 225 -3.49 -9.59 5.98
C LEU A 225 -3.36 -8.22 5.30
N VAL A 226 -3.84 -8.10 4.06
CA VAL A 226 -3.76 -6.89 3.23
C VAL A 226 -5.15 -6.65 2.66
N ASP A 227 -5.97 -6.01 3.47
CA ASP A 227 -7.38 -5.73 3.22
C ASP A 227 -7.59 -4.76 2.05
N ASP A 228 -6.79 -3.71 1.97
CA ASP A 228 -6.81 -2.70 0.91
C ASP A 228 -6.57 -3.31 -0.47
N PHE A 229 -5.60 -4.23 -0.57
CA PHE A 229 -5.34 -4.94 -1.81
C PHE A 229 -6.51 -5.88 -2.16
N TYR A 230 -7.07 -6.61 -1.17
CA TYR A 230 -8.25 -7.45 -1.37
C TYR A 230 -9.43 -6.63 -1.89
N ILE A 231 -9.76 -5.51 -1.21
CA ILE A 231 -10.86 -4.61 -1.58
C ILE A 231 -10.65 -4.09 -3.01
N THR A 232 -9.45 -3.62 -3.34
CA THR A 232 -9.14 -3.10 -4.68
C THR A 232 -9.32 -4.17 -5.75
N MET A 233 -8.79 -5.38 -5.52
CA MET A 233 -8.93 -6.48 -6.49
C MET A 233 -10.39 -6.91 -6.65
N LYS A 234 -11.18 -6.85 -5.57
CA LYS A 234 -12.61 -7.15 -5.62
C LYS A 234 -13.37 -6.14 -6.47
N VAL A 235 -13.12 -4.84 -6.28
CA VAL A 235 -13.69 -3.75 -7.10
C VAL A 235 -13.35 -3.95 -8.59
N LEU A 236 -12.09 -4.26 -8.91
CA LEU A 236 -11.65 -4.55 -10.27
C LEU A 236 -12.30 -5.83 -10.84
N SER A 237 -12.52 -6.85 -10.00
CA SER A 237 -13.23 -8.08 -10.38
C SER A 237 -14.68 -7.82 -10.73
N ASP A 238 -15.34 -6.90 -10.03
CA ASP A 238 -16.72 -6.50 -10.28
C ASP A 238 -16.84 -5.54 -11.49
N GLY A 239 -15.72 -5.26 -12.17
CA GLY A 239 -15.68 -4.46 -13.42
C GLY A 239 -15.69 -2.95 -13.21
N LYS A 240 -15.61 -2.48 -11.98
CA LYS A 240 -15.46 -1.05 -11.64
C LYS A 240 -14.00 -0.61 -11.72
N TYR A 241 -13.79 0.70 -11.77
CA TYR A 241 -12.45 1.30 -11.86
C TYR A 241 -11.86 1.58 -10.48
N ALA A 242 -10.55 1.37 -10.39
CA ALA A 242 -9.70 1.81 -9.29
C ALA A 242 -8.85 2.99 -9.77
N VAL A 243 -8.90 4.11 -9.05
CA VAL A 243 -8.24 5.37 -9.39
C VAL A 243 -7.31 5.78 -8.24
N GLN A 244 -6.25 6.53 -8.56
CA GLN A 244 -5.38 7.17 -7.58
C GLN A 244 -5.45 8.68 -7.78
N ASP A 245 -5.72 9.46 -6.74
CA ASP A 245 -5.60 10.91 -6.80
C ASP A 245 -4.39 11.40 -6.01
N ILE A 246 -3.47 12.08 -6.69
CA ILE A 246 -2.27 12.68 -6.07
C ILE A 246 -2.58 13.96 -5.29
N LYS A 247 -3.77 14.55 -5.47
CA LYS A 247 -4.22 15.74 -4.75
C LYS A 247 -4.91 15.41 -3.43
N ALA A 248 -5.44 14.19 -3.27
CA ALA A 248 -6.02 13.73 -2.01
C ALA A 248 -4.91 13.44 -1.00
N VAL A 249 -4.27 14.49 -0.49
CA VAL A 249 -3.08 14.38 0.36
C VAL A 249 -3.47 14.07 1.79
N CYS A 250 -2.89 12.99 2.31
CA CYS A 250 -2.91 12.63 3.73
C CYS A 250 -1.48 12.64 4.27
N VAL A 251 -1.33 12.95 5.55
CA VAL A 251 -0.02 13.05 6.20
C VAL A 251 0.12 11.94 7.23
N GLU A 252 1.18 11.16 7.14
CA GLU A 252 1.51 10.11 8.11
C GLU A 252 2.73 10.51 8.94
N ASN A 253 2.59 10.43 10.27
CA ASN A 253 3.65 10.77 11.24
C ASN A 253 4.51 9.55 11.58
N VAL A 254 5.26 8.99 10.64
CA VAL A 254 6.02 7.78 10.95
C VAL A 254 7.36 7.70 10.26
N ALA A 255 8.41 7.50 11.07
CA ALA A 255 9.67 6.93 10.65
C ALA A 255 9.84 5.55 11.33
N PRO A 256 9.41 4.43 10.72
CA PRO A 256 9.61 3.12 11.31
C PRO A 256 11.09 2.78 11.34
N SER A 257 11.52 2.03 12.38
CA SER A 257 12.85 1.43 12.37
C SER A 257 12.97 0.44 11.20
N MET A 258 14.19 0.21 10.70
CA MET A 258 14.42 -0.75 9.59
C MET A 258 13.86 -2.15 9.92
N LEU A 259 13.91 -2.58 11.18
CA LEU A 259 13.40 -3.88 11.61
C LEU A 259 11.87 -3.93 11.59
N GLU A 260 11.21 -2.86 12.00
CA GLU A 260 9.74 -2.76 11.95
C GLU A 260 9.26 -2.72 10.50
N GLU A 261 9.92 -1.96 9.65
CA GLU A 261 9.65 -1.93 8.23
C GLU A 261 9.81 -3.32 7.59
N PHE A 262 10.87 -4.05 7.96
CA PHE A 262 11.07 -5.42 7.50
C PHE A 262 9.92 -6.35 7.93
N ARG A 263 9.52 -6.31 9.21
CA ARG A 263 8.38 -7.11 9.73
C ARG A 263 7.08 -6.74 9.02
N ARG A 264 6.83 -5.45 8.81
CA ARG A 264 5.70 -4.92 8.03
C ARG A 264 5.71 -5.47 6.60
N LYS A 265 6.85 -5.43 5.91
CA LYS A 265 7.00 -5.95 4.53
C LYS A 265 6.82 -7.47 4.44
N VAL A 266 7.28 -8.24 5.42
CA VAL A 266 7.02 -9.69 5.48
C VAL A 266 5.51 -9.96 5.58
N ARG A 267 4.79 -9.23 6.44
CA ARG A 267 3.34 -9.35 6.59
C ARG A 267 2.61 -8.99 5.30
N ILE A 268 2.95 -7.83 4.71
CA ILE A 268 2.36 -7.36 3.43
C ILE A 268 2.64 -8.38 2.32
N SER A 269 3.86 -8.89 2.21
CA SER A 269 4.22 -9.91 1.22
C SER A 269 3.40 -11.18 1.39
N THR A 270 3.22 -11.66 2.63
CA THR A 270 2.38 -12.83 2.91
C THR A 270 0.95 -12.62 2.41
N GLY A 271 0.34 -11.48 2.72
CA GLY A 271 -1.00 -11.12 2.26
C GLY A 271 -1.10 -10.91 0.75
N ASN A 272 -0.05 -10.40 0.12
CA ASN A 272 0.01 -10.23 -1.33
C ASN A 272 -0.06 -11.57 -2.07
N PHE A 273 0.69 -12.58 -1.64
CA PHE A 273 0.62 -13.92 -2.22
C PHE A 273 -0.71 -14.62 -1.91
N GLN A 274 -1.30 -14.38 -0.73
CA GLN A 274 -2.64 -14.85 -0.40
C GLN A 274 -3.69 -14.27 -1.37
N ASN A 275 -3.65 -12.96 -1.62
CA ASN A 275 -4.53 -12.27 -2.56
C ASN A 275 -4.27 -12.69 -4.00
N LEU A 276 -3.01 -12.89 -4.41
CA LEU A 276 -2.67 -13.34 -5.76
C LEU A 276 -3.31 -14.68 -6.09
N LYS A 277 -3.33 -15.61 -5.14
CA LYS A 277 -4.01 -16.91 -5.30
C LYS A 277 -5.52 -16.72 -5.51
N MET A 278 -6.16 -15.85 -4.72
CA MET A 278 -7.60 -15.58 -4.79
C MET A 278 -8.01 -14.90 -6.10
N PHE A 279 -7.21 -13.94 -6.56
CA PHE A 279 -7.53 -13.10 -7.72
C PHE A 279 -6.70 -13.46 -8.97
N SER A 280 -6.18 -14.69 -9.06
CA SER A 280 -5.37 -15.14 -10.20
C SER A 280 -6.07 -14.95 -11.55
N GLY A 281 -7.39 -15.06 -11.63
CA GLY A 281 -8.17 -14.78 -12.83
C GLY A 281 -8.05 -13.34 -13.35
N LEU A 282 -7.70 -12.36 -12.52
CA LEU A 282 -7.47 -10.98 -12.96
C LEU A 282 -6.21 -10.83 -13.81
N LEU A 283 -5.23 -11.74 -13.69
CA LEU A 283 -3.98 -11.70 -14.46
C LEU A 283 -4.25 -11.83 -15.97
N PHE A 284 -5.34 -12.49 -16.33
CA PHE A 284 -5.74 -12.73 -17.73
C PHE A 284 -6.85 -11.78 -18.20
N ARG A 285 -7.27 -10.83 -17.37
CA ARG A 285 -8.31 -9.87 -17.76
C ARG A 285 -7.81 -8.84 -18.76
N ARG A 286 -8.70 -8.51 -19.72
CA ARG A 286 -8.48 -7.46 -20.72
C ARG A 286 -8.50 -6.05 -20.08
N ARG A 287 -8.29 -5.01 -20.89
CA ARG A 287 -8.32 -3.58 -20.53
C ARG A 287 -7.18 -3.12 -19.60
N GLY A 288 -6.02 -3.77 -19.66
CA GLY A 288 -4.82 -3.37 -18.94
C GLY A 288 -4.79 -3.80 -17.45
N ILE A 289 -5.86 -4.37 -16.89
CA ILE A 289 -5.88 -4.84 -15.49
C ILE A 289 -4.80 -5.91 -15.27
N GLY A 290 -4.80 -6.97 -16.09
CA GLY A 290 -3.81 -8.04 -15.99
C GLY A 290 -2.39 -7.52 -16.20
N PHE A 291 -2.19 -6.63 -17.18
CA PHE A 291 -0.88 -6.01 -17.44
C PHE A 291 -0.41 -5.19 -16.22
N SER A 292 -1.28 -4.36 -15.64
CA SER A 292 -0.97 -3.57 -14.44
C SER A 292 -0.60 -4.47 -13.26
N VAL A 293 -1.44 -5.45 -12.93
CA VAL A 293 -1.21 -6.37 -11.79
C VAL A 293 0.07 -7.18 -11.99
N VAL A 294 0.29 -7.74 -13.18
CA VAL A 294 1.50 -8.53 -13.47
C VAL A 294 2.74 -7.67 -13.41
N SER A 295 2.80 -6.56 -14.17
CA SER A 295 4.00 -5.74 -14.31
C SER A 295 4.33 -4.98 -13.03
N HIS A 296 3.31 -4.45 -12.33
CA HIS A 296 3.53 -3.65 -11.13
C HIS A 296 3.76 -4.50 -9.88
N LYS A 297 2.98 -5.58 -9.71
CA LYS A 297 2.99 -6.36 -8.44
C LYS A 297 3.66 -7.71 -8.61
N VAL A 298 3.17 -8.57 -9.52
CA VAL A 298 3.67 -9.95 -9.62
C VAL A 298 5.16 -9.97 -9.95
N MET A 299 5.61 -9.20 -10.95
CA MET A 299 7.03 -9.13 -11.31
C MET A 299 7.90 -8.69 -10.14
N ARG A 300 7.43 -7.71 -9.33
CA ARG A 300 8.13 -7.27 -8.13
C ARG A 300 8.20 -8.36 -7.06
N TRP A 301 7.10 -9.09 -6.84
CA TRP A 301 7.06 -10.18 -5.86
C TRP A 301 7.92 -11.37 -6.27
N MET A 302 8.17 -11.54 -7.58
CA MET A 302 9.09 -12.53 -8.13
C MET A 302 10.58 -12.11 -8.03
N GLY A 303 10.88 -10.89 -7.59
CA GLY A 303 12.24 -10.36 -7.45
C GLY A 303 13.24 -11.31 -6.78
N PRO A 304 12.94 -11.90 -5.59
CA PRO A 304 13.86 -12.84 -4.95
C PRO A 304 14.16 -14.07 -5.80
N PHE A 305 13.19 -14.55 -6.59
CA PHE A 305 13.40 -15.71 -7.47
C PHE A 305 14.27 -15.34 -8.68
N PHE A 306 14.13 -14.12 -9.21
CA PHE A 306 15.04 -13.62 -10.25
C PHE A 306 16.47 -13.49 -9.72
N LEU A 307 16.67 -13.01 -8.49
CA LEU A 307 17.99 -12.95 -7.87
C LEU A 307 18.61 -14.33 -7.69
N LEU A 308 17.84 -15.32 -7.24
CA LEU A 308 18.29 -16.70 -7.13
C LEU A 308 18.63 -17.30 -8.50
N ALA A 309 17.82 -17.01 -9.53
CA ALA A 309 18.07 -17.45 -10.89
C ALA A 309 19.36 -16.83 -11.47
N ILE A 310 19.60 -15.54 -11.21
CA ILE A 310 20.87 -14.87 -11.57
C ILE A 310 22.04 -15.58 -10.92
N LEU A 311 22.00 -15.82 -9.60
CA LEU A 311 23.07 -16.50 -8.89
C LEU A 311 23.33 -17.89 -9.45
N GLY A 312 22.29 -18.71 -9.64
CA GLY A 312 22.42 -20.08 -10.15
C GLY A 312 22.98 -20.13 -11.58
N THR A 313 22.54 -19.20 -12.45
CA THR A 313 23.05 -19.12 -13.82
C THR A 313 24.49 -18.60 -13.88
N LEU A 314 24.87 -17.66 -13.04
CA LEU A 314 26.24 -17.16 -12.94
C LEU A 314 27.21 -18.27 -12.48
N ILE A 315 26.81 -19.10 -11.49
CA ILE A 315 27.59 -20.27 -11.07
C ILE A 315 27.73 -21.28 -12.22
N GLY A 316 26.63 -21.56 -12.94
CA GLY A 316 26.67 -22.51 -14.08
C GLY A 316 27.47 -22.01 -15.29
N LEU A 317 27.72 -20.69 -15.38
CA LEU A 317 28.45 -20.06 -16.49
C LEU A 317 29.84 -19.52 -16.08
N MET A 318 30.34 -19.83 -14.88
CA MET A 318 31.56 -19.27 -14.30
C MET A 318 32.84 -19.55 -15.11
N ASN A 319 32.79 -20.53 -16.01
CA ASN A 319 33.89 -20.84 -16.93
C ASN A 319 34.08 -19.78 -18.04
N HIS A 320 33.10 -18.93 -18.25
CA HIS A 320 33.20 -17.79 -19.16
C HIS A 320 33.59 -16.53 -18.41
N ASP A 321 34.59 -15.83 -18.89
CA ASP A 321 35.16 -14.66 -18.20
C ASP A 321 34.11 -13.59 -17.84
N PHE A 322 33.22 -13.24 -18.77
CA PHE A 322 32.18 -12.26 -18.53
C PHE A 322 31.29 -12.66 -17.33
N TYR A 323 30.77 -13.89 -17.30
CA TYR A 323 29.87 -14.34 -16.23
C TYR A 323 30.61 -14.55 -14.90
N ARG A 324 31.89 -14.93 -14.96
CA ARG A 324 32.76 -15.01 -13.78
C ARG A 324 32.93 -13.62 -13.13
N TRP A 325 33.19 -12.58 -13.90
CA TRP A 325 33.25 -11.22 -13.37
C TRP A 325 31.91 -10.73 -12.84
N MET A 326 30.81 -11.05 -13.51
CA MET A 326 29.45 -10.76 -13.01
C MET A 326 29.16 -11.50 -11.68
N LEU A 327 29.60 -12.75 -11.52
CA LEU A 327 29.47 -13.49 -10.27
C LEU A 327 30.26 -12.80 -9.13
N ILE A 328 31.51 -12.40 -9.39
CA ILE A 328 32.32 -11.66 -8.43
C ILE A 328 31.63 -10.36 -8.02
N LEU A 329 31.11 -9.59 -8.97
CA LEU A 329 30.38 -8.36 -8.70
C LEU A 329 29.10 -8.62 -7.89
N TYR A 330 28.36 -9.68 -8.22
CA TYR A 330 27.17 -10.09 -7.49
C TYR A 330 27.49 -10.44 -6.05
N LEU A 331 28.52 -11.26 -5.80
CA LEU A 331 28.97 -11.62 -4.44
C LEU A 331 29.52 -10.40 -3.69
N PHE A 332 30.27 -9.53 -4.37
CA PHE A 332 30.76 -8.30 -3.78
C PHE A 332 29.61 -7.40 -3.29
N SER A 333 28.46 -7.38 -3.98
CA SER A 333 27.30 -6.62 -3.54
C SER A 333 26.77 -7.08 -2.16
N PHE A 334 26.88 -8.36 -1.81
CA PHE A 334 26.55 -8.85 -0.46
C PHE A 334 27.57 -8.40 0.58
N VAL A 335 28.87 -8.36 0.22
CA VAL A 335 29.90 -7.81 1.11
C VAL A 335 29.59 -6.34 1.41
N MET A 336 29.14 -5.57 0.43
CA MET A 336 28.73 -4.18 0.64
C MET A 336 27.55 -4.03 1.61
N VAL A 337 26.59 -4.95 1.61
CA VAL A 337 25.50 -4.97 2.61
C VAL A 337 26.05 -5.21 4.03
N LEU A 338 27.03 -6.09 4.19
CA LEU A 338 27.69 -6.31 5.49
C LEU A 338 28.49 -5.07 5.93
N VAL A 339 29.19 -4.42 5.00
CA VAL A 339 29.88 -3.15 5.26
C VAL A 339 28.89 -2.07 5.72
N ASP A 340 27.74 -1.91 5.06
CA ASP A 340 26.68 -0.97 5.50
C ASP A 340 26.20 -1.28 6.91
N ALA A 341 25.97 -2.55 7.23
CA ALA A 341 25.54 -2.97 8.57
C ALA A 341 26.59 -2.64 9.66
N ILE A 342 27.88 -2.73 9.34
CA ILE A 342 28.96 -2.32 10.24
C ILE A 342 28.98 -0.80 10.39
N LEU A 343 28.94 -0.05 9.29
CA LEU A 343 28.94 1.41 9.29
C LEU A 343 27.76 2.00 10.07
N MET A 344 26.61 1.35 10.05
CA MET A 344 25.45 1.71 10.88
C MET A 344 25.76 1.73 12.37
N LYS A 345 26.53 0.76 12.87
CA LYS A 345 26.92 0.72 14.28
C LYS A 345 27.78 1.93 14.69
N PHE A 346 28.45 2.55 13.72
CA PHE A 346 29.25 3.75 13.91
C PHE A 346 28.52 5.05 13.51
N ASN A 347 27.20 5.01 13.33
CA ASN A 347 26.37 6.14 12.87
C ASN A 347 26.83 6.77 11.55
N LYS A 348 27.53 6.01 10.68
CA LYS A 348 27.95 6.45 9.35
C LYS A 348 26.95 5.95 8.30
N HIS A 349 26.50 6.86 7.44
CA HIS A 349 25.44 6.58 6.46
C HIS A 349 25.89 6.94 5.05
N PHE A 350 26.05 5.93 4.18
CA PHE A 350 26.30 6.12 2.76
C PHE A 350 25.08 5.77 1.95
N VAL A 351 24.51 6.74 1.24
CA VAL A 351 23.22 6.62 0.51
C VAL A 351 23.21 5.40 -0.42
N ILE A 352 24.27 5.18 -1.19
CA ILE A 352 24.35 4.06 -2.17
C ILE A 352 24.31 2.71 -1.45
N LEU A 353 25.07 2.54 -0.35
CA LEU A 353 25.06 1.31 0.43
C LEU A 353 23.69 1.05 1.04
N ARG A 354 23.01 2.11 1.52
CA ARG A 354 21.65 2.02 2.06
C ARG A 354 20.64 1.56 1.02
N PHE A 355 20.74 2.05 -0.22
CA PHE A 355 19.87 1.57 -1.31
C PHE A 355 20.08 0.08 -1.57
N LEU A 356 21.33 -0.37 -1.59
CA LEU A 356 21.67 -1.77 -1.81
C LEU A 356 21.15 -2.66 -0.67
N THR A 357 21.40 -2.25 0.58
CA THR A 357 20.90 -2.95 1.78
C THR A 357 19.39 -3.03 1.78
N HIS A 358 18.70 -1.91 1.54
CA HIS A 358 17.23 -1.87 1.45
C HIS A 358 16.71 -2.81 0.36
N PHE A 359 17.33 -2.81 -0.82
CA PHE A 359 16.95 -3.70 -1.93
C PHE A 359 17.01 -5.18 -1.53
N TYR A 360 18.10 -5.65 -0.93
CA TYR A 360 18.23 -7.05 -0.50
C TYR A 360 17.31 -7.39 0.65
N PHE A 361 17.13 -6.50 1.64
CA PHE A 361 16.22 -6.69 2.76
C PHE A 361 14.76 -6.81 2.29
N MET A 362 14.34 -5.97 1.34
CA MET A 362 12.99 -6.04 0.80
C MET A 362 12.76 -7.33 0.00
N ASN A 363 13.74 -7.78 -0.79
CA ASN A 363 13.65 -9.07 -1.49
C ASN A 363 13.65 -10.26 -0.52
N LEU A 364 14.42 -10.21 0.57
CA LEU A 364 14.37 -11.22 1.62
C LEU A 364 12.99 -11.24 2.32
N ALA A 365 12.41 -10.08 2.61
CA ALA A 365 11.06 -9.99 3.16
C ALA A 365 10.00 -10.59 2.21
N LEU A 366 10.14 -10.38 0.89
CA LEU A 366 9.27 -10.99 -0.11
C LEU A 366 9.39 -12.52 -0.11
N LEU A 367 10.59 -13.06 -0.05
CA LEU A 367 10.83 -14.52 -0.01
C LEU A 367 10.24 -15.15 1.26
N ILE A 368 10.49 -14.54 2.43
CA ILE A 368 9.92 -15.01 3.71
C ILE A 368 8.40 -14.94 3.67
N GLY A 369 7.83 -13.87 3.13
CA GLY A 369 6.38 -13.71 2.98
C GLY A 369 5.77 -14.77 2.07
N PHE A 370 6.43 -15.11 0.96
CA PHE A 370 6.02 -16.22 0.09
C PHE A 370 5.99 -17.56 0.86
N ILE A 371 7.06 -17.89 1.58
CA ILE A 371 7.12 -19.13 2.36
C ILE A 371 6.02 -19.17 3.43
N ARG A 372 5.74 -18.04 4.11
CA ARG A 372 4.63 -17.95 5.09
C ARG A 372 3.27 -18.12 4.42
N ALA A 373 3.06 -17.54 3.24
CA ALA A 373 1.81 -17.70 2.49
C ALA A 373 1.55 -19.17 2.11
N LEU A 374 2.58 -19.93 1.73
CA LEU A 374 2.47 -21.37 1.45
C LEU A 374 2.08 -22.19 2.70
N ARG A 375 2.54 -21.78 3.88
CA ARG A 375 2.20 -22.45 5.17
C ARG A 375 0.79 -22.10 5.67
N GLY A 376 0.14 -21.12 5.06
CA GLY A 376 -1.19 -20.64 5.47
C GLY A 376 -1.15 -19.61 6.60
N VAL A 377 -2.12 -18.68 6.56
CA VAL A 377 -2.30 -17.61 7.55
C VAL A 377 -3.33 -18.05 8.59
N LYS A 378 -2.96 -18.02 9.87
CA LYS A 378 -3.82 -18.45 10.97
C LYS A 378 -4.67 -17.31 11.55
N THR A 379 -4.14 -16.09 11.58
CA THR A 379 -4.81 -14.90 12.13
C THR A 379 -4.44 -13.64 11.37
N SER A 380 -5.36 -12.68 11.28
CA SER A 380 -5.13 -11.31 10.78
C SER A 380 -4.86 -10.31 11.89
N ALA A 381 -5.04 -10.70 13.16
CA ALA A 381 -4.71 -9.82 14.27
C ALA A 381 -3.19 -9.56 14.28
N TRP A 382 -2.81 -8.30 14.36
CA TRP A 382 -1.42 -7.86 14.40
C TRP A 382 -1.16 -7.10 15.69
N GLU A 383 0.04 -7.21 16.22
CA GLU A 383 0.46 -6.38 17.32
C GLU A 383 0.81 -4.99 16.79
N PRO A 384 0.34 -3.91 17.44
CA PRO A 384 0.73 -2.56 17.09
C PRO A 384 2.25 -2.42 17.13
N THR A 385 2.81 -1.74 16.15
CA THR A 385 4.24 -1.38 16.19
C THR A 385 4.42 -0.42 17.35
N LYS A 386 5.17 -0.81 18.39
CA LYS A 386 5.62 0.12 19.44
C LYS A 386 6.49 1.17 18.76
N ARG A 387 6.08 2.42 18.88
CA ARG A 387 6.77 3.57 18.27
C ARG A 387 7.10 4.57 19.33
#